data_f8b129c91042669fe83b6fc1f625cfd6
#
_entry.id   f8b129c91042669fe83b6fc1f625cfd6
#
_cell.length_a   1.000
_cell.length_b   1.000
_cell.length_c   1.000
_cell.angle_alpha   90.00
_cell.angle_beta   90.00
_cell.angle_gamma   90.00
#
_symmetry.space_group_name_H-M   'P 1'
#
loop_
_entity.id
_entity.type
_entity.pdbx_description
1 polymer ?
#
loop_
_entity_poly.entity_id
_entity_poly.type
_entity_poly.pdbx_seq_one_letter_code
_entity_poly.pdbx_strand_id
1 'polypeptide(L)'
;MGWNRQKSNLEELMVEILKKKKKPLTLLEVVDEISKTNPEVFTGKTPSKSLYSTIYRREKARIERGNQPMFLQDTARQETQYSLNPKAG
;
A
#
# COMPACT_ATOMS: atom_id res chain seq x y z
N MET A 1 -20.64 2.96 13.95
CA MET A 1 -21.15 3.63 12.91
C MET A 1 -20.62 3.26 11.59
N GLY A 2 -21.51 3.00 10.73
CA GLY A 2 -21.18 2.52 9.43
C GLY A 2 -20.45 3.51 8.56
N TRP A 3 -20.69 4.76 8.78
CA TRP A 3 -20.11 5.74 7.92
C TRP A 3 -18.59 5.79 7.97
N ASN A 4 -17.99 5.29 9.02
CA ASN A 4 -16.54 5.28 9.11
C ASN A 4 -15.88 4.36 8.16
N ARG A 5 -16.57 3.34 7.76
CA ARG A 5 -15.91 2.30 7.00
C ARG A 5 -15.88 2.55 5.54
N GLN A 6 -16.51 3.60 5.13
CA GLN A 6 -16.55 3.84 3.73
C GLN A 6 -15.24 4.20 3.13
N LYS A 7 -14.36 4.75 3.93
CA LYS A 7 -13.08 5.09 3.41
C LYS A 7 -12.15 3.94 3.60
N SER A 8 -11.94 3.22 2.56
CA SER A 8 -10.99 2.13 2.60
C SER A 8 -9.60 2.69 2.81
N ASN A 9 -8.87 2.04 3.68
CA ASN A 9 -7.50 2.39 3.91
C ASN A 9 -6.66 1.84 2.78
N LEU A 10 -5.99 2.70 2.03
CA LEU A 10 -5.17 2.26 0.92
C LEU A 10 -4.09 1.29 1.34
N GLU A 11 -3.53 1.52 2.53
CA GLU A 11 -2.52 0.60 3.04
C GLU A 11 -3.08 -0.80 3.26
N GLU A 12 -4.28 -0.88 3.81
CA GLU A 12 -4.90 -2.18 4.03
C GLU A 12 -5.18 -2.90 2.73
N LEU A 13 -5.63 -2.16 1.73
CA LEU A 13 -5.88 -2.75 0.42
C LEU A 13 -4.59 -3.26 -0.19
N MET A 14 -3.52 -2.51 -0.05
CA MET A 14 -2.21 -2.93 -0.54
C MET A 14 -1.73 -4.19 0.18
N VAL A 15 -1.93 -4.25 1.50
CA VAL A 15 -1.56 -5.43 2.28
C VAL A 15 -2.30 -6.66 1.77
N GLU A 16 -3.60 -6.53 1.53
CA GLU A 16 -4.38 -7.66 1.05
C GLU A 16 -3.92 -8.14 -0.31
N ILE A 17 -3.60 -7.19 -1.18
CA ILE A 17 -3.14 -7.56 -2.52
C ILE A 17 -1.80 -8.28 -2.44
N LEU A 18 -0.89 -7.78 -1.63
CA LEU A 18 0.41 -8.44 -1.48
C LEU A 18 0.28 -9.84 -0.87
N LYS A 19 -0.65 -10.01 0.06
CA LYS A 19 -0.92 -11.33 0.62
C LYS A 19 -1.47 -12.28 -0.45
N LYS A 20 -2.32 -11.76 -1.28
CA LYS A 20 -2.97 -12.56 -2.32
C LYS A 20 -1.99 -12.96 -3.41
N LYS A 21 -1.17 -12.01 -3.85
CA LYS A 21 -0.22 -12.27 -4.93
C LYS A 21 1.02 -13.00 -4.48
N LYS A 22 1.40 -12.82 -3.22
CA LYS A 22 2.56 -13.49 -2.62
C LYS A 22 3.87 -13.22 -3.36
N LYS A 23 3.99 -12.03 -3.93
CA LYS A 23 5.20 -11.61 -4.60
C LYS A 23 5.34 -10.10 -4.51
N PRO A 24 6.54 -9.55 -4.67
CA PRO A 24 6.71 -8.09 -4.68
C PRO A 24 5.98 -7.48 -5.87
N LEU A 25 5.43 -6.29 -5.66
CA LEU A 25 4.72 -5.56 -6.69
C LEU A 25 5.14 -4.09 -6.67
N THR A 26 5.12 -3.46 -7.84
CA THR A 26 5.32 -2.02 -7.90
C THR A 26 4.03 -1.33 -7.49
N LEU A 27 4.13 -0.03 -7.19
CA LEU A 27 2.94 0.73 -6.84
C LEU A 27 1.93 0.76 -7.98
N LEU A 28 2.40 0.82 -9.21
CA LEU A 28 1.49 0.80 -10.35
C LEU A 28 0.72 -0.51 -10.42
N GLU A 29 1.40 -1.60 -10.14
CA GLU A 29 0.73 -2.90 -10.13
C GLU A 29 -0.30 -2.98 -9.01
N VAL A 30 0.04 -2.42 -7.85
CA VAL A 30 -0.89 -2.40 -6.72
C VAL A 30 -2.11 -1.55 -7.06
N VAL A 31 -1.87 -0.38 -7.65
CA VAL A 31 -2.97 0.49 -8.05
C VAL A 31 -3.90 -0.21 -9.04
N ASP A 32 -3.31 -0.92 -10.00
CA ASP A 32 -4.11 -1.65 -10.98
C ASP A 32 -5.02 -2.67 -10.31
N GLU A 33 -4.47 -3.43 -9.37
CA GLU A 33 -5.26 -4.43 -8.65
C GLU A 33 -6.34 -3.81 -7.80
N ILE A 34 -6.01 -2.71 -7.10
CA ILE A 34 -7.01 -2.04 -6.29
C ILE A 34 -8.13 -1.49 -7.17
N SER A 35 -7.78 -0.93 -8.31
CA SER A 35 -8.77 -0.36 -9.23
C SER A 35 -9.72 -1.41 -9.76
N LYS A 36 -9.27 -2.64 -9.91
CA LYS A 36 -10.14 -3.71 -10.40
C LYS A 36 -11.21 -4.09 -9.39
N THR A 37 -10.88 -4.02 -8.10
CA THR A 37 -11.81 -4.43 -7.06
C THR A 37 -12.51 -3.27 -6.39
N ASN A 38 -11.87 -2.11 -6.35
CA ASN A 38 -12.41 -0.94 -5.67
C ASN A 38 -12.14 0.30 -6.51
N PRO A 39 -12.77 0.42 -7.68
CA PRO A 39 -12.46 1.54 -8.58
C PRO A 39 -12.78 2.91 -7.98
N GLU A 40 -13.68 2.95 -7.03
CA GLU A 40 -14.08 4.23 -6.43
C GLU A 40 -13.04 4.78 -5.48
N VAL A 41 -12.03 4.00 -5.12
CA VAL A 41 -11.02 4.44 -4.16
C VAL A 41 -10.13 5.53 -4.77
N PHE A 42 -9.86 5.43 -6.05
CA PHE A 42 -8.99 6.39 -6.73
C PHE A 42 -9.84 7.31 -7.59
N THR A 43 -10.02 8.53 -7.12
CA THR A 43 -10.78 9.52 -7.87
C THR A 43 -9.90 10.60 -8.47
N GLY A 44 -8.61 10.60 -8.14
CA GLY A 44 -7.70 11.60 -8.66
C GLY A 44 -7.00 11.16 -9.92
N LYS A 45 -6.18 12.04 -10.47
CA LYS A 45 -5.48 11.77 -11.71
C LYS A 45 -4.19 10.99 -11.51
N THR A 46 -3.68 10.94 -10.28
CA THR A 46 -2.41 10.29 -10.01
C THR A 46 -2.58 9.33 -8.83
N PRO A 47 -3.27 8.22 -9.06
CA PRO A 47 -3.54 7.28 -7.96
C PRO A 47 -2.28 6.67 -7.35
N SER A 48 -1.22 6.46 -8.15
CA SER A 48 0.00 5.91 -7.60
C SER A 48 0.66 6.89 -6.62
N LYS A 49 0.58 8.20 -6.89
CA LYS A 49 1.10 9.18 -5.96
C LYS A 49 0.30 9.22 -4.68
N SER A 50 -1.01 9.10 -4.78
CA SER A 50 -1.86 9.06 -3.59
C SER A 50 -1.52 7.87 -2.72
N LEU A 51 -1.35 6.72 -3.36
CA LEU A 51 -0.96 5.52 -2.63
C LEU A 51 0.40 5.68 -1.98
N TYR A 52 1.37 6.19 -2.74
CA TYR A 52 2.71 6.40 -2.22
C TYR A 52 2.71 7.33 -1.01
N SER A 53 2.00 8.44 -1.11
CA SER A 53 1.93 9.40 -0.01
C SER A 53 1.33 8.79 1.24
N THR A 54 0.27 8.01 1.08
CA THR A 54 -0.38 7.37 2.20
C THR A 54 0.57 6.36 2.86
N ILE A 55 1.21 5.53 2.07
CA ILE A 55 2.14 4.54 2.58
C ILE A 55 3.33 5.23 3.26
N TYR A 56 3.88 6.25 2.64
CA TYR A 56 5.04 6.93 3.18
C TYR A 56 4.75 7.52 4.56
N ARG A 57 3.61 8.21 4.69
CA ARG A 57 3.28 8.82 5.98
C ARG A 57 3.05 7.79 7.06
N ARG A 58 2.38 6.70 6.72
CA ARG A 58 2.11 5.65 7.69
C ARG A 58 3.39 4.92 8.10
N GLU A 59 4.25 4.64 7.14
CA GLU A 59 5.51 3.99 7.45
C GLU A 59 6.38 4.89 8.32
N LYS A 60 6.44 6.17 7.99
CA LYS A 60 7.23 7.10 8.77
C LYS A 60 6.74 7.17 10.22
N ALA A 61 5.42 7.25 10.41
CA ALA A 61 4.86 7.30 11.75
C ALA A 61 5.16 6.01 12.52
N ARG A 62 5.10 4.88 11.81
CA ARG A 62 5.37 3.59 12.40
C ARG A 62 6.81 3.49 12.89
N ILE A 63 7.73 3.94 12.06
CA ILE A 63 9.15 3.90 12.39
C ILE A 63 9.46 4.87 13.54
N GLU A 64 8.84 6.03 13.55
CA GLU A 64 9.04 7.01 14.61
C GLU A 64 8.55 6.48 15.96
N ARG A 65 7.61 5.56 15.94
CA ARG A 65 7.13 4.94 17.17
C ARG A 65 7.97 3.74 17.58
N GLY A 66 8.99 3.42 16.81
CA GLY A 66 9.83 2.29 17.10
C GLY A 66 9.32 0.96 16.57
N ASN A 67 8.34 0.99 15.68
CA ASN A 67 7.78 -0.22 15.10
C ASN A 67 8.46 -0.55 13.79
N GLN A 68 8.30 -1.80 13.36
CA GLN A 68 8.82 -2.23 12.08
C GLN A 68 7.96 -1.68 10.95
N PRO A 69 8.57 -1.38 9.79
CA PRO A 69 7.76 -0.97 8.64
C PRO A 69 6.88 -2.13 8.17
N MET A 70 5.74 -1.78 7.61
CA MET A 70 4.81 -2.79 7.11
C MET A 70 5.31 -3.43 5.83
N PHE A 71 6.05 -2.68 5.02
CA PHE A 71 6.47 -3.14 3.70
C PHE A 71 7.97 -3.11 3.58
N LEU A 72 8.50 -4.08 2.84
CA LEU A 72 9.89 -4.06 2.41
C LEU A 72 9.95 -3.46 1.02
N GLN A 73 10.98 -2.68 0.77
CA GLN A 73 11.16 -2.03 -0.53
C GLN A 73 12.40 -2.59 -1.20
N ASP A 74 12.22 -3.05 -2.43
CA ASP A 74 13.34 -3.56 -3.22
C ASP A 74 13.61 -2.56 -4.33
N THR A 75 14.76 -1.90 -4.25
CA THR A 75 15.13 -0.89 -5.22
C THR A 75 16.22 -1.38 -6.18
N ALA A 76 16.49 -2.66 -6.19
CA ALA A 76 17.51 -3.21 -7.06
C ALA A 76 17.14 -3.11 -8.54
N ARG A 77 15.84 -2.95 -8.83
CA ARG A 77 15.37 -2.80 -10.20
C ARG A 77 15.09 -1.35 -10.48
N GLN A 78 14.76 -1.04 -11.72
CA GLN A 78 14.44 0.32 -12.10
C GLN A 78 13.27 0.89 -11.31
N GLU A 79 12.30 0.04 -11.01
CA GLU A 79 11.14 0.45 -10.23
C GLU A 79 11.20 -0.20 -8.86
N THR A 80 10.82 0.57 -7.86
CA THR A 80 10.75 0.04 -6.50
C THR A 80 9.61 -0.95 -6.40
N GLN A 81 9.90 -2.13 -5.88
CA GLN A 81 8.88 -3.14 -5.63
C GLN A 81 8.66 -3.26 -4.13
N TYR A 82 7.41 -3.48 -3.77
CA TYR A 82 7.01 -3.57 -2.37
C TYR A 82 6.56 -4.99 -2.04
N SER A 83 6.92 -5.45 -0.87
CA SER A 83 6.45 -6.74 -0.37
C SER A 83 6.16 -6.59 1.11
N LEU A 84 5.42 -7.56 1.65
CA LEU A 84 5.08 -7.51 3.07
C LEU A 84 6.30 -7.85 3.90
N ASN A 85 6.46 -7.10 5.00
CA ASN A 85 7.53 -7.36 5.95
C ASN A 85 7.04 -8.41 6.94
N PRO A 86 7.65 -9.60 6.97
CA PRO A 86 7.18 -10.65 7.87
C PRO A 86 7.35 -10.31 9.34
N LYS A 87 8.17 -9.32 9.65
CA LYS A 87 8.38 -8.89 11.03
C LYS A 87 7.36 -7.85 11.47
N ALA A 88 6.59 -7.29 10.54
CA ALA A 88 5.56 -6.31 10.88
C ALA A 88 4.34 -7.08 11.28
N GLY A 89 3.95 -6.98 12.43
CA GLY A 89 2.89 -7.75 12.71
C GLY A 89 1.92 -8.06 13.40
#